data_db981230d33949d1194fc2bc6ea77b8e
#
_entry.id   db981230d33949d1194fc2bc6ea77b8e
#
_cell.length_a   1.000
_cell.length_b   1.000
_cell.length_c   1.000
_cell.angle_alpha   90.00
_cell.angle_beta   90.00
_cell.angle_gamma   90.00
#
_symmetry.space_group_name_H-M   'P 1'
#
loop_
_entity.id
_entity.type
_entity.pdbx_description
1 polymer ?
#
loop_
_entity_poly.entity_id
_entity_poly.type
_entity_poly.pdbx_seq_one_letter_code
_entity_poly.pdbx_strand_id
1 'polypeptide(L)'
;PNAEHHYFSDASIYLHVTAPGATLSSSMFDLKKEFALAEHGYDFGVRLPWRESFQKLYDSLLTPDGGGIVIAHPSWSHHPISYLEMLLDSDPRILGIEVFNNCSRIDYSDVSEDLWDAILSSGRQCFGFFVVDHPRPNRNWLGRIVLLPEERTAESCLRAMRRGRFYGAISGNGLRFEYIHFDGHMLTAACNRPVEFQLISKIGVINDITFGTKFHFEFPEADREKHTFLRLTAKEGNEIEKLYAQPFILTD
;
A
#
# COMPACT_ATOMS: atom_id res chain seq x y z
N PRO A 1 12.98 0.06 -13.47
CA PRO A 1 13.61 0.24 -12.16
C PRO A 1 12.58 0.71 -11.15
N ASN A 2 12.83 0.41 -9.89
CA ASN A 2 12.08 0.93 -8.77
C ASN A 2 13.10 1.46 -7.76
N ALA A 3 12.87 2.67 -7.28
CA ALA A 3 13.75 3.33 -6.34
C ALA A 3 12.92 4.06 -5.29
N GLU A 4 13.49 4.27 -4.13
CA GLU A 4 12.98 5.21 -3.16
C GLU A 4 13.49 6.61 -3.48
N HIS A 5 12.56 7.54 -3.66
CA HIS A 5 12.82 8.94 -3.98
C HIS A 5 12.60 9.80 -2.75
N HIS A 6 13.55 10.66 -2.43
CA HIS A 6 13.53 11.52 -1.23
C HIS A 6 14.27 12.84 -1.45
N TYR A 7 14.26 13.73 -0.43
CA TYR A 7 14.88 15.06 -0.47
C TYR A 7 14.34 15.95 -1.59
N PHE A 8 13.04 16.08 -1.67
CA PHE A 8 12.38 17.09 -2.52
C PHE A 8 12.63 18.49 -1.93
N SER A 9 12.88 19.49 -2.79
CA SER A 9 13.36 20.81 -2.34
C SER A 9 12.31 21.64 -1.58
N ASP A 10 11.04 21.32 -1.71
CA ASP A 10 9.90 22.05 -1.13
C ASP A 10 8.97 21.18 -0.28
N ALA A 11 9.44 20.02 0.14
CA ALA A 11 8.70 19.09 0.98
C ALA A 11 9.45 18.77 2.28
N SER A 12 8.79 18.05 3.19
CA SER A 12 9.45 17.47 4.35
C SER A 12 10.64 16.63 3.91
N ILE A 13 11.77 16.74 4.62
CA ILE A 13 12.95 15.88 4.39
C ILE A 13 12.65 14.40 4.59
N TYR A 14 11.55 14.09 5.28
CA TYR A 14 11.06 12.74 5.52
C TYR A 14 9.97 12.30 4.52
N LEU A 15 9.65 13.12 3.51
CA LEU A 15 8.81 12.67 2.41
C LEU A 15 9.64 11.72 1.53
N HIS A 16 9.40 10.45 1.71
CA HIS A 16 9.96 9.39 0.87
C HIS A 16 8.83 8.74 0.08
N VAL A 17 9.10 8.39 -1.16
CA VAL A 17 8.12 7.70 -2.01
C VAL A 17 8.80 6.65 -2.87
N THR A 18 8.08 5.58 -3.14
CA THR A 18 8.45 4.63 -4.20
C THR A 18 7.53 4.86 -5.40
N ALA A 19 8.01 4.55 -6.60
CA ALA A 19 7.27 4.76 -7.84
C ALA A 19 7.23 3.49 -8.71
N PRO A 20 6.46 2.46 -8.31
CA PRO A 20 6.33 1.25 -9.09
C PRO A 20 5.90 1.53 -10.54
N GLY A 21 6.70 1.05 -11.48
CA GLY A 21 6.49 1.26 -12.91
C GLY A 21 7.19 2.47 -13.52
N ALA A 22 7.71 3.40 -12.71
CA ALA A 22 8.52 4.50 -13.24
C ALA A 22 9.91 4.00 -13.68
N THR A 23 10.42 4.57 -14.76
CA THR A 23 11.77 4.24 -15.28
C THR A 23 12.85 5.14 -14.71
N LEU A 24 12.48 6.26 -14.09
CA LEU A 24 13.42 7.18 -13.45
C LEU A 24 13.85 6.70 -12.07
N SER A 25 15.05 7.05 -11.68
CA SER A 25 15.66 6.73 -10.41
C SER A 25 16.29 7.98 -9.78
N SER A 26 16.32 8.04 -8.46
CA SER A 26 17.13 9.00 -7.71
C SER A 26 18.28 8.32 -6.95
N SER A 27 18.57 7.06 -7.29
CA SER A 27 19.65 6.30 -6.66
C SER A 27 21.01 6.86 -7.04
N MET A 28 21.85 7.10 -6.04
CA MET A 28 23.27 7.46 -6.23
C MET A 28 24.07 6.36 -6.95
N PHE A 29 23.56 5.13 -7.02
CA PHE A 29 24.19 4.01 -7.70
C PHE A 29 23.79 3.90 -9.18
N ASP A 30 22.85 4.74 -9.63
CA ASP A 30 22.40 4.73 -11.02
C ASP A 30 23.34 5.62 -11.84
N LEU A 31 24.34 5.00 -12.47
CA LEU A 31 25.36 5.67 -13.26
C LEU A 31 24.85 6.17 -14.63
N LYS A 32 23.62 5.84 -15.00
CA LYS A 32 23.06 6.24 -16.27
C LYS A 32 22.23 7.51 -16.12
N LYS A 33 22.73 8.62 -16.63
CA LYS A 33 22.03 9.91 -16.61
C LYS A 33 20.62 9.86 -17.23
N GLU A 34 20.38 9.00 -18.20
CA GLU A 34 19.09 8.82 -18.85
C GLU A 34 17.97 8.37 -17.90
N PHE A 35 18.33 7.75 -16.76
CA PHE A 35 17.38 7.31 -15.73
C PHE A 35 17.34 8.24 -14.52
N ALA A 36 18.17 9.28 -14.48
CA ALA A 36 18.20 10.19 -13.37
C ALA A 36 16.95 11.09 -13.36
N LEU A 37 16.28 11.14 -12.21
CA LEU A 37 15.12 12.03 -12.01
C LEU A 37 15.51 13.50 -12.09
N ALA A 38 16.76 13.85 -11.68
CA ALA A 38 17.32 15.17 -11.77
C ALA A 38 18.77 15.12 -12.29
N GLU A 39 19.24 16.23 -12.87
CA GLU A 39 20.63 16.34 -13.40
C GLU A 39 21.70 16.03 -12.36
N HIS A 40 21.40 16.26 -11.10
CA HIS A 40 22.30 16.05 -9.96
C HIS A 40 22.02 14.72 -9.22
N GLY A 41 21.44 13.73 -9.90
CA GLY A 41 21.07 12.44 -9.33
C GLY A 41 22.21 11.62 -8.68
N TYR A 42 23.43 12.11 -8.74
CA TYR A 42 24.59 11.54 -7.99
C TYR A 42 24.71 12.07 -6.58
N ASP A 43 24.07 13.20 -6.28
CA ASP A 43 23.93 13.70 -4.92
C ASP A 43 22.73 12.99 -4.27
N PHE A 44 22.87 12.69 -2.99
CA PHE A 44 21.82 12.03 -2.22
C PHE A 44 20.48 12.82 -2.31
N GLY A 45 19.49 12.25 -2.98
CA GLY A 45 18.15 12.78 -3.09
C GLY A 45 17.81 13.52 -4.40
N VAL A 46 16.56 13.83 -4.58
CA VAL A 46 15.99 14.37 -5.83
C VAL A 46 16.30 15.84 -6.03
N ARG A 47 16.15 16.67 -4.98
CA ARG A 47 16.38 18.13 -4.97
C ARG A 47 15.56 18.97 -5.94
N LEU A 48 14.54 18.40 -6.54
CA LEU A 48 13.50 19.12 -7.28
C LEU A 48 12.26 19.33 -6.40
N PRO A 49 11.37 20.27 -6.73
CA PRO A 49 10.06 20.36 -6.11
C PRO A 49 9.30 19.03 -6.24
N TRP A 50 8.57 18.64 -5.20
CA TRP A 50 7.90 17.35 -5.19
C TRP A 50 6.88 17.17 -6.31
N ARG A 51 6.13 18.24 -6.64
CA ARG A 51 5.14 18.19 -7.73
C ARG A 51 5.79 17.98 -9.10
N GLU A 52 6.90 18.66 -9.35
CA GLU A 52 7.67 18.47 -10.57
C GLU A 52 8.24 17.06 -10.66
N SER A 53 8.79 16.57 -9.54
CA SER A 53 9.36 15.22 -9.44
C SER A 53 8.30 14.16 -9.69
N PHE A 54 7.13 14.29 -9.07
CA PHE A 54 6.02 13.36 -9.25
C PHE A 54 5.53 13.37 -10.71
N GLN A 55 5.42 14.54 -11.33
CA GLN A 55 5.05 14.62 -12.75
C GLN A 55 6.07 13.87 -13.64
N LYS A 56 7.37 14.06 -13.42
CA LYS A 56 8.42 13.30 -14.15
C LYS A 56 8.30 11.79 -13.94
N LEU A 57 8.02 11.36 -12.70
CA LEU A 57 7.78 9.93 -12.41
C LEU A 57 6.57 9.40 -13.17
N TYR A 58 5.47 10.14 -13.20
CA TYR A 58 4.27 9.77 -13.95
C TYR A 58 4.51 9.69 -15.45
N ASP A 59 5.26 10.64 -16.02
CA ASP A 59 5.61 10.67 -17.43
C ASP A 59 6.53 9.52 -17.83
N SER A 60 7.25 8.94 -16.86
CA SER A 60 8.17 7.81 -17.04
C SER A 60 7.55 6.44 -16.78
N LEU A 61 6.24 6.35 -16.49
CA LEU A 61 5.59 5.06 -16.25
C LEU A 61 5.63 4.17 -17.49
N LEU A 62 5.99 2.90 -17.30
CA LEU A 62 6.04 1.89 -18.36
C LEU A 62 4.68 1.71 -19.07
N THR A 63 3.60 1.94 -18.35
CA THR A 63 2.24 1.91 -18.89
C THR A 63 1.42 3.04 -18.27
N PRO A 64 0.68 3.82 -19.07
CA PRO A 64 -0.06 5.00 -18.60
C PRO A 64 -1.13 4.67 -17.55
N ASP A 65 -1.70 3.47 -17.62
CA ASP A 65 -2.79 2.98 -16.76
C ASP A 65 -2.32 2.03 -15.64
N GLY A 66 -1.00 1.97 -15.38
CA GLY A 66 -0.43 1.08 -14.38
C GLY A 66 0.65 1.74 -13.51
N GLY A 67 0.93 1.16 -12.35
CA GLY A 67 1.89 1.69 -11.39
C GLY A 67 1.46 3.04 -10.79
N GLY A 68 2.38 3.80 -10.26
CA GLY A 68 2.12 5.11 -9.64
C GLY A 68 3.07 5.39 -8.48
N ILE A 69 2.67 6.28 -7.57
CA ILE A 69 3.46 6.66 -6.41
C ILE A 69 2.87 6.03 -5.14
N VAL A 70 3.72 5.56 -4.25
CA VAL A 70 3.39 5.06 -2.92
C VAL A 70 4.19 5.87 -1.89
N ILE A 71 3.51 6.41 -0.87
CA ILE A 71 4.15 7.16 0.21
C ILE A 71 4.77 6.14 1.18
N ALA A 72 6.09 6.26 1.40
CA ALA A 72 6.84 5.32 2.21
C ALA A 72 6.68 5.62 3.72
N HIS A 73 6.68 4.58 4.55
CA HIS A 73 6.77 4.56 6.03
C HIS A 73 6.24 5.82 6.76
N PRO A 74 4.95 6.22 6.57
CA PRO A 74 4.44 7.52 7.01
C PRO A 74 4.43 7.71 8.53
N SER A 75 4.32 6.64 9.34
CA SER A 75 4.42 6.73 10.80
C SER A 75 5.84 7.06 11.26
N TRP A 76 6.85 6.42 10.67
CA TRP A 76 8.25 6.76 10.93
C TRP A 76 8.57 8.20 10.53
N SER A 77 8.00 8.65 9.43
CA SER A 77 8.17 10.02 8.92
C SER A 77 7.39 11.07 9.73
N HIS A 78 6.55 10.63 10.67
CA HIS A 78 5.68 11.49 11.48
C HIS A 78 4.82 12.42 10.63
N HIS A 79 4.36 11.95 9.46
CA HIS A 79 3.49 12.74 8.61
C HIS A 79 2.11 12.89 9.24
N PRO A 80 1.61 14.13 9.42
CA PRO A 80 0.24 14.34 9.88
C PRO A 80 -0.76 13.90 8.80
N ILE A 81 -1.94 13.44 9.24
CA ILE A 81 -3.00 12.94 8.34
C ILE A 81 -3.32 13.97 7.25
N SER A 82 -3.46 15.25 7.62
CA SER A 82 -3.76 16.32 6.65
C SER A 82 -2.71 16.47 5.54
N TYR A 83 -1.44 16.14 5.83
CA TYR A 83 -0.39 16.16 4.82
C TYR A 83 -0.51 14.96 3.86
N LEU A 84 -0.79 13.78 4.40
CA LEU A 84 -1.03 12.58 3.59
C LEU A 84 -2.27 12.75 2.69
N GLU A 85 -3.35 13.31 3.24
CA GLU A 85 -4.56 13.64 2.49
C GLU A 85 -4.29 14.64 1.36
N MET A 86 -3.53 15.71 1.63
CA MET A 86 -3.13 16.70 0.63
C MET A 86 -2.33 16.06 -0.52
N LEU A 87 -1.44 15.12 -0.20
CA LEU A 87 -0.69 14.37 -1.22
C LEU A 87 -1.64 13.50 -2.05
N LEU A 88 -2.46 12.67 -1.39
CA LEU A 88 -3.41 11.76 -2.07
C LEU A 88 -4.40 12.52 -2.97
N ASP A 89 -4.90 13.67 -2.51
CA ASP A 89 -5.84 14.51 -3.27
C ASP A 89 -5.17 15.20 -4.46
N SER A 90 -3.85 15.25 -4.52
CA SER A 90 -3.13 15.98 -5.57
C SER A 90 -3.12 15.26 -6.91
N ASP A 91 -3.16 13.94 -6.94
CA ASP A 91 -3.17 13.14 -8.17
C ASP A 91 -3.64 11.70 -7.89
N PRO A 92 -4.59 11.14 -8.68
CA PRO A 92 -5.08 9.78 -8.50
C PRO A 92 -4.03 8.68 -8.76
N ARG A 93 -2.85 9.03 -9.26
CA ARG A 93 -1.71 8.13 -9.42
C ARG A 93 -0.86 8.01 -8.16
N ILE A 94 -1.20 8.72 -7.07
CA ILE A 94 -0.72 8.40 -5.74
C ILE A 94 -1.61 7.30 -5.20
N LEU A 95 -1.09 6.09 -5.17
CA LEU A 95 -1.86 4.86 -4.95
C LEU A 95 -2.25 4.67 -3.48
N GLY A 96 -1.41 5.15 -2.56
CA GLY A 96 -1.61 4.94 -1.14
C GLY A 96 -0.33 5.06 -0.34
N ILE A 97 -0.31 4.38 0.80
CA ILE A 97 0.77 4.46 1.80
C ILE A 97 1.35 3.06 2.11
N GLU A 98 2.56 3.02 2.59
CA GLU A 98 3.08 1.82 3.24
C GLU A 98 2.43 1.68 4.62
N VAL A 99 1.60 0.66 4.77
CA VAL A 99 0.93 0.30 6.03
C VAL A 99 1.85 -0.51 6.92
N PHE A 100 2.71 -1.30 6.30
CA PHE A 100 3.74 -2.05 6.99
C PHE A 100 5.06 -1.92 6.24
N ASN A 101 6.05 -1.37 6.93
CA ASN A 101 7.43 -1.31 6.44
C ASN A 101 8.35 -1.95 7.48
N ASN A 102 9.01 -3.02 7.11
CA ASN A 102 9.97 -3.67 7.99
C ASN A 102 11.38 -3.19 7.67
N CYS A 103 11.89 -2.25 8.47
CA CYS A 103 13.25 -1.76 8.35
C CYS A 103 14.20 -2.52 9.27
N SER A 104 15.17 -3.21 8.68
CA SER A 104 16.13 -4.03 9.42
C SER A 104 17.26 -3.26 10.09
N ARG A 105 17.47 -1.99 9.72
CA ARG A 105 18.62 -1.22 10.25
C ARG A 105 18.54 -0.93 11.74
N ILE A 106 17.33 -0.80 12.26
CA ILE A 106 17.04 -0.35 13.63
C ILE A 106 16.12 -1.28 14.39
N ASP A 107 15.95 -2.53 13.95
CA ASP A 107 14.98 -3.47 14.53
C ASP A 107 13.57 -2.88 14.68
N TYR A 108 13.18 -2.02 13.73
CA TYR A 108 11.96 -1.26 13.73
C TYR A 108 11.06 -1.72 12.59
N SER A 109 9.78 -1.85 12.89
CA SER A 109 8.73 -2.00 11.89
C SER A 109 7.81 -0.80 11.98
N ASP A 110 7.66 -0.10 10.87
CA ASP A 110 6.64 0.93 10.77
C ASP A 110 5.28 0.27 10.53
N VAL A 111 4.33 0.55 11.41
CA VAL A 111 2.95 0.08 11.31
C VAL A 111 2.04 1.28 11.30
N SER A 112 1.41 1.51 10.17
CA SER A 112 0.59 2.69 9.88
C SER A 112 -0.89 2.33 9.69
N GLU A 113 -1.38 1.27 10.36
CA GLU A 113 -2.80 0.87 10.26
C GLU A 113 -3.74 1.99 10.72
N ASP A 114 -3.40 2.68 11.81
CA ASP A 114 -4.23 3.77 12.34
C ASP A 114 -4.30 4.96 11.37
N LEU A 115 -3.18 5.32 10.73
CA LEU A 115 -3.15 6.36 9.71
C LEU A 115 -3.96 5.95 8.47
N TRP A 116 -3.84 4.68 8.08
CA TRP A 116 -4.60 4.13 6.95
C TRP A 116 -6.10 4.20 7.22
N ASP A 117 -6.56 3.70 8.38
CA ASP A 117 -7.96 3.74 8.79
C ASP A 117 -8.49 5.19 8.92
N ALA A 118 -7.68 6.13 9.39
CA ALA A 118 -8.05 7.52 9.45
C ALA A 118 -8.27 8.14 8.06
N ILE A 119 -7.37 7.87 7.09
CA ILE A 119 -7.50 8.30 5.69
C ILE A 119 -8.74 7.67 5.05
N LEU A 120 -8.95 6.37 5.21
CA LEU A 120 -10.13 5.67 4.68
C LEU A 120 -11.43 6.16 5.30
N SER A 121 -11.40 6.55 6.59
CA SER A 121 -12.54 7.12 7.30
C SER A 121 -13.01 8.46 6.74
N SER A 122 -12.11 9.20 6.07
CA SER A 122 -12.47 10.43 5.35
C SER A 122 -13.06 10.17 3.95
N GLY A 123 -13.24 8.91 3.56
CA GLY A 123 -13.80 8.50 2.26
C GLY A 123 -12.80 8.47 1.10
N ARG A 124 -11.51 8.69 1.38
CA ARG A 124 -10.47 8.69 0.34
C ARG A 124 -10.08 7.28 -0.07
N GLN A 125 -9.87 7.10 -1.36
CA GLN A 125 -9.20 5.91 -1.86
C GLN A 125 -7.72 5.94 -1.45
N CYS A 126 -7.29 4.94 -0.70
CA CYS A 126 -5.91 4.77 -0.29
C CYS A 126 -5.59 3.27 -0.20
N PHE A 127 -4.72 2.77 -1.07
CA PHE A 127 -4.28 1.38 -0.97
C PHE A 127 -3.20 1.21 0.08
N GLY A 128 -3.21 0.07 0.77
CA GLY A 128 -2.20 -0.30 1.75
C GLY A 128 -1.10 -1.15 1.14
N PHE A 129 0.15 -0.71 1.28
CA PHE A 129 1.33 -1.44 0.82
C PHE A 129 2.06 -2.06 2.00
N PHE A 130 2.63 -3.24 1.77
CA PHE A 130 3.35 -4.04 2.77
C PHE A 130 4.70 -4.39 2.20
N VAL A 131 5.74 -3.89 2.81
CA VAL A 131 7.08 -3.90 2.21
C VAL A 131 8.16 -4.31 3.21
N VAL A 132 9.31 -4.64 2.66
CA VAL A 132 10.55 -4.83 3.41
C VAL A 132 11.54 -3.79 2.90
N ASP A 133 11.96 -2.92 3.79
CA ASP A 133 13.03 -1.98 3.58
C ASP A 133 14.30 -2.50 4.26
N HIS A 134 15.44 -2.45 3.59
CA HIS A 134 16.73 -2.94 4.07
C HIS A 134 16.71 -4.38 4.65
N PRO A 135 16.46 -5.41 3.84
CA PRO A 135 16.46 -6.79 4.30
C PRO A 135 17.83 -7.22 4.83
N ARG A 136 17.86 -7.93 5.98
CA ARG A 136 19.10 -8.57 6.48
C ARG A 136 19.13 -10.05 6.11
N PRO A 137 20.30 -10.59 5.77
CA PRO A 137 20.48 -12.04 5.74
C PRO A 137 20.07 -12.64 7.09
N ASN A 138 19.40 -13.77 7.09
CA ASN A 138 19.00 -14.54 8.28
C ASN A 138 17.80 -14.02 9.09
N ARG A 139 17.04 -13.05 8.61
CA ARG A 139 15.73 -12.74 9.19
C ARG A 139 14.62 -13.05 8.18
N ASN A 140 13.59 -13.79 8.60
CA ASN A 140 12.39 -14.04 7.80
C ASN A 140 11.56 -12.75 7.78
N TRP A 141 11.76 -11.95 6.75
CA TRP A 141 11.05 -10.70 6.56
C TRP A 141 9.76 -10.94 5.80
N LEU A 142 8.70 -10.39 6.30
CA LEU A 142 7.39 -10.93 6.06
C LEU A 142 6.46 -9.98 5.31
N GLY A 143 6.84 -8.68 5.20
CA GLY A 143 6.05 -7.69 4.47
C GLY A 143 6.11 -7.91 2.96
N ARG A 144 4.97 -8.13 2.32
CA ARG A 144 4.85 -8.20 0.86
C ARG A 144 3.45 -7.87 0.40
N ILE A 145 3.33 -7.45 -0.84
CA ILE A 145 2.06 -7.44 -1.56
C ILE A 145 1.96 -8.69 -2.43
N VAL A 146 0.77 -9.22 -2.58
CA VAL A 146 0.44 -10.33 -3.48
C VAL A 146 -0.46 -9.79 -4.56
N LEU A 147 0.09 -9.61 -5.76
CA LEU A 147 -0.62 -9.08 -6.92
C LEU A 147 -1.54 -10.13 -7.52
N LEU A 148 -2.70 -9.68 -8.01
CA LEU A 148 -3.71 -10.49 -8.68
C LEU A 148 -3.89 -10.00 -10.13
N PRO A 149 -2.86 -10.12 -10.99
CA PRO A 149 -2.91 -9.68 -12.37
C PRO A 149 -3.76 -10.63 -13.22
N GLU A 150 -4.28 -10.13 -14.33
CA GLU A 150 -4.99 -10.95 -15.32
C GLU A 150 -4.02 -11.85 -16.08
N GLU A 151 -2.80 -11.34 -16.32
CA GLU A 151 -1.72 -12.05 -17.00
C GLU A 151 -0.40 -11.86 -16.23
N ARG A 152 0.54 -12.78 -16.40
CA ARG A 152 1.87 -12.69 -15.76
C ARG A 152 2.84 -11.84 -16.60
N THR A 153 2.42 -10.58 -16.88
CA THR A 153 3.25 -9.58 -17.56
C THR A 153 3.51 -8.41 -16.61
N ALA A 154 4.56 -7.63 -16.87
CA ALA A 154 4.88 -6.45 -16.07
C ALA A 154 3.74 -5.43 -16.13
N GLU A 155 3.18 -5.21 -17.31
CA GLU A 155 2.08 -4.27 -17.54
C GLU A 155 0.82 -4.69 -16.76
N SER A 156 0.45 -5.98 -16.80
CA SER A 156 -0.70 -6.48 -16.07
C SER A 156 -0.50 -6.41 -14.55
N CYS A 157 0.72 -6.66 -14.06
CA CYS A 157 1.06 -6.47 -12.65
C CYS A 157 0.93 -4.99 -12.22
N LEU A 158 1.42 -4.06 -13.04
CA LEU A 158 1.32 -2.62 -12.75
C LEU A 158 -0.13 -2.13 -12.79
N ARG A 159 -0.96 -2.64 -13.73
CA ARG A 159 -2.40 -2.36 -13.76
C ARG A 159 -3.12 -2.93 -12.54
N ALA A 160 -2.79 -4.14 -12.13
CA ALA A 160 -3.34 -4.75 -10.92
C ALA A 160 -3.02 -3.87 -9.68
N MET A 161 -1.80 -3.36 -9.59
CA MET A 161 -1.39 -2.45 -8.53
C MET A 161 -2.19 -1.15 -8.55
N ARG A 162 -2.34 -0.49 -9.71
CA ARG A 162 -3.10 0.75 -9.89
C ARG A 162 -4.58 0.58 -9.51
N ARG A 163 -5.14 -0.61 -9.73
CA ARG A 163 -6.56 -0.91 -9.51
C ARG A 163 -6.84 -1.52 -8.13
N GLY A 164 -5.84 -1.62 -7.24
CA GLY A 164 -6.00 -2.27 -5.94
C GLY A 164 -6.25 -3.79 -6.02
N ARG A 165 -5.93 -4.42 -7.15
CA ARG A 165 -6.07 -5.88 -7.33
C ARG A 165 -4.86 -6.60 -6.74
N PHE A 166 -4.70 -6.44 -5.44
CA PHE A 166 -3.67 -7.09 -4.63
C PHE A 166 -4.10 -7.11 -3.16
N TYR A 167 -3.38 -7.84 -2.36
CA TYR A 167 -3.53 -7.80 -0.92
C TYR A 167 -2.16 -7.74 -0.24
N GLY A 168 -2.13 -7.22 0.98
CA GLY A 168 -0.94 -7.21 1.82
C GLY A 168 -0.80 -8.50 2.61
N ALA A 169 0.43 -8.94 2.86
CA ALA A 169 0.73 -10.07 3.71
C ALA A 169 1.94 -9.80 4.59
N ILE A 170 1.79 -10.08 5.88
CA ILE A 170 2.86 -10.26 6.84
C ILE A 170 2.84 -11.76 7.14
N SER A 171 3.59 -12.55 6.38
CA SER A 171 3.50 -14.01 6.46
C SER A 171 4.73 -14.68 5.87
N GLY A 172 5.35 -15.60 6.61
CA GLY A 172 6.49 -16.42 6.18
C GLY A 172 6.12 -17.85 5.80
N ASN A 173 4.91 -18.30 6.09
CA ASN A 173 4.51 -19.72 6.06
C ASN A 173 3.53 -20.07 4.93
N GLY A 174 3.30 -19.15 3.97
CA GLY A 174 2.44 -19.39 2.82
C GLY A 174 0.94 -19.23 3.09
N LEU A 175 0.55 -18.57 4.18
CA LEU A 175 -0.81 -18.08 4.37
C LEU A 175 -1.19 -17.17 3.20
N ARG A 176 -2.38 -17.38 2.62
CA ARG A 176 -2.88 -16.59 1.51
C ARG A 176 -4.39 -16.59 1.43
N PHE A 177 -4.94 -15.52 0.87
CA PHE A 177 -6.31 -15.55 0.36
C PHE A 177 -6.39 -16.44 -0.89
N GLU A 178 -7.43 -17.26 -0.96
CA GLU A 178 -7.82 -18.02 -2.14
C GLU A 178 -8.73 -17.17 -3.04
N TYR A 179 -9.61 -16.38 -2.42
CA TYR A 179 -10.40 -15.34 -3.07
C TYR A 179 -10.84 -14.28 -2.06
N ILE A 180 -11.16 -13.09 -2.57
CA ILE A 180 -11.86 -12.00 -1.88
C ILE A 180 -12.80 -11.39 -2.90
N HIS A 181 -14.06 -11.23 -2.55
CA HIS A 181 -15.06 -10.65 -3.43
C HIS A 181 -16.08 -9.85 -2.63
N PHE A 182 -16.39 -8.64 -3.11
CA PHE A 182 -17.44 -7.79 -2.60
C PHE A 182 -18.27 -7.28 -3.77
N ASP A 183 -19.55 -7.55 -3.77
CA ASP A 183 -20.49 -7.15 -4.84
C ASP A 183 -21.28 -5.87 -4.51
N GLY A 184 -20.92 -5.19 -3.42
CA GLY A 184 -21.61 -4.01 -2.89
C GLY A 184 -22.59 -4.36 -1.77
N HIS A 185 -22.92 -5.63 -1.57
CA HIS A 185 -23.84 -6.12 -0.55
C HIS A 185 -23.26 -7.27 0.26
N MET A 186 -22.64 -8.22 -0.40
CA MET A 186 -22.04 -9.40 0.22
C MET A 186 -20.51 -9.37 0.10
N LEU A 187 -19.81 -9.45 1.22
CA LEU A 187 -18.38 -9.69 1.24
C LEU A 187 -18.10 -11.16 1.52
N THR A 188 -17.40 -11.80 0.61
CA THR A 188 -16.94 -13.19 0.76
C THR A 188 -15.43 -13.30 0.61
N ALA A 189 -14.82 -14.18 1.39
CA ALA A 189 -13.41 -14.48 1.28
C ALA A 189 -13.11 -15.92 1.67
N ALA A 190 -11.98 -16.45 1.22
CA ALA A 190 -11.44 -17.70 1.75
C ALA A 190 -9.92 -17.61 1.87
N CYS A 191 -9.40 -18.31 2.86
CA CYS A 191 -7.98 -18.55 3.07
C CYS A 191 -7.65 -20.05 2.89
N ASN A 192 -6.42 -20.34 2.55
CA ASN A 192 -5.94 -21.71 2.35
C ASN A 192 -5.86 -22.55 3.65
N ARG A 193 -6.10 -21.94 4.79
CA ARG A 193 -6.18 -22.59 6.12
C ARG A 193 -7.00 -21.75 7.11
N PRO A 194 -7.37 -22.30 8.27
CA PRO A 194 -8.18 -21.58 9.24
C PRO A 194 -7.47 -20.36 9.80
N VAL A 195 -8.20 -19.24 9.85
CA VAL A 195 -7.76 -17.94 10.35
C VAL A 195 -8.89 -17.27 11.14
N GLU A 196 -8.54 -16.26 11.91
CA GLU A 196 -9.49 -15.32 12.49
C GLU A 196 -9.72 -14.19 11.47
N PHE A 197 -10.97 -14.00 11.04
CA PHE A 197 -11.35 -12.89 10.16
C PHE A 197 -11.88 -11.71 10.96
N GLN A 198 -11.45 -10.51 10.60
CA GLN A 198 -11.95 -9.26 11.14
C GLN A 198 -12.30 -8.32 9.99
N LEU A 199 -13.56 -7.88 9.95
CA LEU A 199 -14.02 -6.84 9.02
C LEU A 199 -13.99 -5.49 9.75
N ILE A 200 -13.27 -4.54 9.18
CA ILE A 200 -12.97 -3.25 9.78
C ILE A 200 -13.59 -2.15 8.93
N SER A 201 -14.15 -1.16 9.60
CA SER A 201 -14.69 0.06 9.03
C SER A 201 -14.28 1.27 9.89
N LYS A 202 -14.77 2.47 9.55
CA LYS A 202 -14.49 3.69 10.34
C LYS A 202 -14.97 3.63 11.81
N ILE A 203 -15.85 2.71 12.15
CA ILE A 203 -16.34 2.50 13.52
C ILE A 203 -15.63 1.34 14.23
N GLY A 204 -14.56 0.81 13.64
CA GLY A 204 -13.79 -0.33 14.16
C GLY A 204 -14.23 -1.66 13.56
N VAL A 205 -14.04 -2.74 14.30
CA VAL A 205 -14.44 -4.09 13.89
C VAL A 205 -15.96 -4.21 13.94
N ILE A 206 -16.58 -4.64 12.84
CA ILE A 206 -18.04 -4.68 12.66
C ILE A 206 -18.63 -6.10 12.50
N ASN A 207 -17.80 -7.13 12.62
CA ASN A 207 -18.27 -8.51 12.63
C ASN A 207 -17.95 -9.19 13.97
N ASP A 208 -18.67 -10.24 14.30
CA ASP A 208 -18.26 -11.16 15.33
C ASP A 208 -16.98 -11.88 14.90
N ILE A 209 -16.15 -12.27 15.85
CA ILE A 209 -14.93 -13.01 15.55
C ILE A 209 -15.30 -14.32 14.84
N THR A 210 -14.90 -14.42 13.58
CA THR A 210 -15.14 -15.58 12.73
C THR A 210 -13.84 -16.36 12.55
N PHE A 211 -13.79 -17.58 13.04
CA PHE A 211 -12.66 -18.47 12.84
C PHE A 211 -12.99 -19.57 11.84
N GLY A 212 -12.15 -19.74 10.83
CA GLY A 212 -12.32 -20.77 9.80
C GLY A 212 -11.54 -20.48 8.53
N THR A 213 -11.83 -21.23 7.48
CA THR A 213 -11.22 -21.03 6.16
C THR A 213 -12.04 -20.12 5.26
N LYS A 214 -13.30 -19.82 5.61
CA LYS A 214 -14.21 -19.02 4.82
C LYS A 214 -14.83 -17.94 5.67
N PHE A 215 -15.04 -16.79 5.05
CA PHE A 215 -15.71 -15.64 5.60
C PHE A 215 -16.84 -15.23 4.67
N HIS A 216 -17.96 -14.85 5.29
CA HIS A 216 -19.05 -14.20 4.57
C HIS A 216 -19.73 -13.20 5.49
N PHE A 217 -20.04 -12.05 4.96
CA PHE A 217 -20.68 -10.96 5.68
C PHE A 217 -21.66 -10.26 4.73
N GLU A 218 -22.93 -10.28 5.10
CA GLU A 218 -23.95 -9.50 4.44
C GLU A 218 -23.96 -8.09 5.02
N PHE A 219 -23.67 -7.11 4.18
CA PHE A 219 -23.60 -5.72 4.59
C PHE A 219 -25.00 -5.11 4.57
N PRO A 220 -25.57 -4.72 5.74
CA PRO A 220 -26.92 -4.20 5.79
C PRO A 220 -27.02 -2.86 5.05
N GLU A 221 -27.92 -2.75 4.08
CA GLU A 221 -28.13 -1.51 3.31
C GLU A 221 -28.45 -0.31 4.22
N ALA A 222 -29.22 -0.54 5.30
CA ALA A 222 -29.55 0.50 6.30
C ALA A 222 -28.33 1.06 7.05
N ASP A 223 -27.20 0.36 7.01
CA ASP A 223 -25.96 0.78 7.70
C ASP A 223 -24.94 1.41 6.75
N ARG A 224 -25.23 1.43 5.43
CA ARG A 224 -24.29 1.90 4.41
C ARG A 224 -23.76 3.32 4.69
N GLU A 225 -24.63 4.24 5.06
CA GLU A 225 -24.25 5.64 5.36
C GLU A 225 -23.36 5.80 6.60
N LYS A 226 -23.33 4.78 7.48
CA LYS A 226 -22.50 4.78 8.67
C LYS A 226 -21.02 4.48 8.37
N HIS A 227 -20.74 3.99 7.18
CA HIS A 227 -19.41 3.48 6.80
C HIS A 227 -18.92 4.19 5.54
N THR A 228 -17.63 4.46 5.49
CA THR A 228 -16.94 5.02 4.33
C THR A 228 -16.12 3.97 3.60
N PHE A 229 -15.72 2.93 4.31
CA PHE A 229 -14.95 1.82 3.77
C PHE A 229 -15.22 0.51 4.51
N LEU A 230 -14.86 -0.58 3.87
CA LEU A 230 -14.70 -1.91 4.47
C LEU A 230 -13.31 -2.45 4.12
N ARG A 231 -12.60 -3.02 5.07
CA ARG A 231 -11.38 -3.80 4.83
C ARG A 231 -11.36 -5.07 5.66
N LEU A 232 -10.97 -6.17 5.05
CA LEU A 232 -10.90 -7.47 5.70
C LEU A 232 -9.46 -7.78 6.10
N THR A 233 -9.26 -8.27 7.32
CA THR A 233 -8.02 -8.89 7.73
C THR A 233 -8.24 -10.36 8.06
N ALA A 234 -7.20 -11.17 7.89
CA ALA A 234 -7.20 -12.58 8.24
C ALA A 234 -5.91 -12.91 8.99
N LYS A 235 -6.03 -13.38 10.25
CA LYS A 235 -4.91 -13.60 11.16
C LYS A 235 -4.84 -15.06 11.57
N GLU A 236 -3.64 -15.64 11.52
CA GLU A 236 -3.38 -17.00 12.00
C GLU A 236 -2.85 -17.00 13.44
N GLY A 237 -3.64 -17.55 14.37
CA GLY A 237 -3.23 -17.70 15.77
C GLY A 237 -2.90 -16.38 16.48
N ASN A 238 -1.99 -16.43 17.45
CA ASN A 238 -1.47 -15.25 18.15
C ASN A 238 -0.27 -14.60 17.44
N GLU A 239 0.03 -15.08 16.25
CA GLU A 239 1.26 -14.78 15.53
C GLU A 239 1.15 -13.51 14.69
N ILE A 240 2.31 -13.07 14.22
CA ILE A 240 2.50 -11.91 13.33
C ILE A 240 1.88 -12.15 11.95
N GLU A 241 1.49 -13.40 11.63
CA GLU A 241 0.99 -13.81 10.33
C GLU A 241 -0.42 -13.26 10.07
N LYS A 242 -0.49 -12.29 9.19
CA LYS A 242 -1.71 -11.55 8.92
C LYS A 242 -1.80 -11.19 7.43
N LEU A 243 -3.00 -11.31 6.88
CA LEU A 243 -3.36 -10.83 5.55
C LEU A 243 -4.26 -9.61 5.65
N TYR A 244 -4.12 -8.72 4.68
CA TYR A 244 -4.88 -7.47 4.61
C TYR A 244 -5.46 -7.29 3.22
N ALA A 245 -6.76 -7.41 3.09
CA ALA A 245 -7.43 -7.04 1.85
C ALA A 245 -7.29 -5.54 1.59
N GLN A 246 -7.30 -5.13 0.32
CA GLN A 246 -7.45 -3.72 -0.02
C GLN A 246 -8.86 -3.23 0.37
N PRO A 247 -9.01 -1.94 0.68
CA PRO A 247 -10.29 -1.40 1.11
C PRO A 247 -11.30 -1.36 -0.03
N PHE A 248 -12.54 -1.62 0.29
CA PHE A 248 -13.70 -1.30 -0.52
C PHE A 248 -14.26 0.04 -0.04
N ILE A 249 -14.23 1.05 -0.89
CA ILE A 249 -14.78 2.37 -0.59
C ILE A 249 -16.27 2.35 -0.85
N LEU A 250 -17.05 2.86 0.09
CA LEU A 250 -18.53 2.82 0.08
C LEU A 250 -19.16 4.17 -0.23
N THR A 251 -18.37 5.23 -0.29
CA THR A 251 -18.85 6.56 -0.71
C THR A 251 -18.97 6.64 -2.23
N ASP A 252 -20.03 7.26 -2.70
CA ASP A 252 -20.25 7.57 -4.13
C ASP A 252 -19.25 8.59 -4.66
#